data_06050640b883f1fe7f583f50a4dc9f8f
#
_entry.id   06050640b883f1fe7f583f50a4dc9f8f
#
_cell.length_a   1.000
_cell.length_b   1.000
_cell.length_c   1.000
_cell.angle_alpha   90.00
_cell.angle_beta   90.00
_cell.angle_gamma   90.00
#
_symmetry.space_group_name_H-M   'P 1'
#
loop_
_entity.id
_entity.type
_entity.pdbx_description
1 polymer ?
#
loop_
_entity_poly.entity_id
_entity_poly.type
_entity_poly.pdbx_seq_one_letter_code
_entity_poly.pdbx_strand_id
1 'polypeptide(L)'
;MNQKDFKNKSEMQIFLSYFKPHRKLFLLDMVCALAIALIDLAFPFISRWCMYKLLPDNAWRTFWTVMAVVFCAYILRSVFTYIITYWGHTFGVRIETDFRRDLFQHIQELSYAYFDNARVGQLMSQLTSELFDITEFAHHAPEDIFISTVTIIGALIIMFTIQWKLALVIAITIPIFLLIVWKCRFSMQNASRNVKKEMAAINTDFESGLSGLRTAKAFANEDKELDKFDSANLSYRDSKADFYRAMGRFNAVMEFFMCILSAIVIAVGGALIMSDQLNIIDLITFSLYVSTFVNPVRKLSTTVELIANGTASLHRYVQLMRTE
;
A
#
# COMPACT_ATOMS: atom_id res chain seq x y z
N MET A 1 15.88 -5.86 -23.19
CA MET A 1 16.15 -7.29 -22.84
C MET A 1 16.00 -8.12 -24.10
N ASN A 2 16.74 -9.26 -24.27
CA ASN A 2 16.61 -10.09 -25.49
C ASN A 2 15.30 -10.91 -25.45
N GLN A 3 14.60 -11.11 -26.59
CA GLN A 3 13.38 -11.92 -26.69
C GLN A 3 13.51 -13.34 -26.07
N LYS A 4 14.69 -13.97 -26.21
CA LYS A 4 15.00 -15.27 -25.58
C LYS A 4 14.92 -15.24 -24.04
N ASP A 5 15.15 -14.09 -23.42
CA ASP A 5 15.06 -13.93 -21.98
C ASP A 5 13.62 -13.98 -21.48
N PHE A 6 12.65 -13.44 -22.25
CA PHE A 6 11.23 -13.47 -21.89
C PHE A 6 10.62 -14.87 -21.99
N LYS A 7 11.11 -15.73 -22.90
CA LYS A 7 10.61 -17.10 -23.04
C LYS A 7 11.08 -18.04 -21.92
N ASN A 8 12.29 -17.81 -21.39
CA ASN A 8 12.95 -18.76 -20.48
C ASN A 8 12.87 -18.37 -18.99
N LYS A 9 12.49 -17.15 -18.66
CA LYS A 9 12.46 -16.65 -17.28
C LYS A 9 11.04 -16.59 -16.73
N SER A 10 10.89 -16.79 -15.42
CA SER A 10 9.62 -16.52 -14.73
C SER A 10 9.30 -15.02 -14.74
N GLU A 11 8.02 -14.66 -14.62
CA GLU A 11 7.57 -13.26 -14.60
C GLU A 11 8.28 -12.43 -13.53
N MET A 12 8.45 -13.02 -12.35
CA MET A 12 9.17 -12.37 -11.25
C MET A 12 10.67 -12.19 -11.54
N GLN A 13 11.30 -13.12 -12.27
CA GLN A 13 12.70 -12.96 -12.69
C GLN A 13 12.85 -11.86 -13.74
N ILE A 14 11.89 -11.75 -14.65
CA ILE A 14 11.82 -10.66 -15.63
C ILE A 14 11.69 -9.32 -14.88
N PHE A 15 10.71 -9.23 -13.98
CA PHE A 15 10.47 -8.04 -13.16
C PHE A 15 11.73 -7.60 -12.41
N LEU A 16 12.36 -8.50 -11.67
CA LEU A 16 13.59 -8.21 -10.92
C LEU A 16 14.79 -7.83 -11.81
N SER A 17 14.77 -8.22 -13.08
CA SER A 17 15.85 -7.84 -14.01
C SER A 17 15.88 -6.34 -14.31
N TYR A 18 14.71 -5.67 -14.27
CA TYR A 18 14.60 -4.22 -14.44
C TYR A 18 15.11 -3.41 -13.23
N PHE A 19 15.27 -4.05 -12.07
CA PHE A 19 15.90 -3.39 -10.91
C PHE A 19 17.41 -3.26 -11.04
N LYS A 20 18.08 -4.16 -11.80
CA LYS A 20 19.53 -4.20 -11.89
C LYS A 20 20.18 -2.88 -12.32
N PRO A 21 19.70 -2.18 -13.37
CA PRO A 21 20.26 -0.91 -13.79
C PRO A 21 20.11 0.18 -12.72
N HIS A 22 19.04 0.12 -11.92
CA HIS A 22 18.64 1.15 -10.97
C HIS A 22 18.89 0.76 -9.50
N ARG A 23 19.67 -0.32 -9.25
CA ARG A 23 19.92 -0.88 -7.91
C ARG A 23 20.44 0.13 -6.87
N LYS A 24 21.15 1.18 -7.31
CA LYS A 24 21.67 2.20 -6.40
C LYS A 24 20.53 3.05 -5.80
N LEU A 25 19.53 3.40 -6.61
CA LEU A 25 18.37 4.16 -6.14
C LEU A 25 17.50 3.31 -5.21
N PHE A 26 17.26 2.05 -5.57
CA PHE A 26 16.52 1.11 -4.73
C PHE A 26 17.21 0.89 -3.38
N LEU A 27 18.55 0.71 -3.38
CA LEU A 27 19.29 0.55 -2.13
C LEU A 27 19.26 1.82 -1.27
N LEU A 28 19.39 3.00 -1.88
CA LEU A 28 19.26 4.28 -1.19
C LEU A 28 17.88 4.40 -0.49
N ASP A 29 16.81 4.05 -1.22
CA ASP A 29 15.45 4.05 -0.72
C ASP A 29 15.30 3.12 0.49
N MET A 30 15.74 1.87 0.39
CA MET A 30 15.70 0.89 1.48
C MET A 30 16.53 1.30 2.70
N VAL A 31 17.69 1.92 2.51
CA VAL A 31 18.51 2.41 3.61
C VAL A 31 17.84 3.58 4.33
N CYS A 32 17.25 4.53 3.59
CA CYS A 32 16.51 5.63 4.19
C CYS A 32 15.26 5.13 4.92
N ALA A 33 14.56 4.14 4.34
CA ALA A 33 13.41 3.48 4.95
C ALA A 33 13.78 2.80 6.29
N LEU A 34 14.90 2.08 6.31
CA LEU A 34 15.43 1.47 7.53
C LEU A 34 15.79 2.53 8.57
N ALA A 35 16.43 3.63 8.17
CA ALA A 35 16.79 4.72 9.07
C ALA A 35 15.55 5.36 9.71
N ILE A 36 14.47 5.58 8.95
CA ILE A 36 13.20 6.08 9.49
C ILE A 36 12.63 5.09 10.51
N ALA A 37 12.57 3.80 10.18
CA ALA A 37 12.06 2.78 11.10
C ALA A 37 12.87 2.72 12.41
N LEU A 38 14.19 2.85 12.34
CA LEU A 38 15.06 2.87 13.52
C LEU A 38 14.84 4.13 14.39
N ILE A 39 14.65 5.30 13.77
CA ILE A 39 14.34 6.54 14.49
C ILE A 39 12.98 6.41 15.20
N ASP A 40 11.96 5.88 14.51
CA ASP A 40 10.63 5.70 15.06
C ASP A 40 10.63 4.68 16.23
N LEU A 41 11.45 3.62 16.15
CA LEU A 41 11.63 2.64 17.22
C LEU A 41 12.46 3.16 18.41
N ALA A 42 13.42 4.05 18.14
CA ALA A 42 14.31 4.58 19.17
C ALA A 42 13.59 5.56 20.11
N PHE A 43 12.62 6.32 19.63
CA PHE A 43 11.98 7.38 20.43
C PHE A 43 11.29 6.88 21.70
N PRO A 44 10.41 5.84 21.66
CA PRO A 44 9.81 5.31 22.88
C PRO A 44 10.85 4.76 23.87
N PHE A 45 11.92 4.14 23.36
CA PHE A 45 13.01 3.62 24.19
C PHE A 45 13.79 4.74 24.89
N ILE A 46 14.15 5.79 24.15
CA ILE A 46 14.83 6.98 24.69
C ILE A 46 13.93 7.68 25.73
N SER A 47 12.63 7.83 25.41
CA SER A 47 11.64 8.42 26.32
C SER A 47 11.57 7.63 27.64
N ARG A 48 11.53 6.30 27.59
CA ARG A 48 11.58 5.43 28.75
C ARG A 48 12.84 5.67 29.59
N TRP A 49 14.00 5.68 28.94
CA TRP A 49 15.27 5.92 29.61
C TRP A 49 15.32 7.31 30.30
N CYS A 50 14.81 8.36 29.63
CA CYS A 50 14.72 9.68 30.22
C CYS A 50 13.82 9.69 31.48
N MET A 51 12.66 9.05 31.40
CA MET A 51 11.70 8.98 32.53
C MET A 51 12.25 8.18 33.72
N TYR A 52 13.02 7.12 33.48
CA TYR A 52 13.59 6.31 34.55
C TYR A 52 14.83 6.91 35.20
N LYS A 53 15.67 7.62 34.45
CA LYS A 53 16.98 8.08 34.97
C LYS A 53 17.10 9.59 35.04
N LEU A 54 16.75 10.33 33.99
CA LEU A 54 17.08 11.74 33.93
C LEU A 54 16.10 12.62 34.74
N LEU A 55 14.81 12.26 34.75
CA LEU A 55 13.81 13.05 35.52
C LEU A 55 13.98 12.89 37.01
N PRO A 56 14.13 11.66 37.61
CA PRO A 56 14.33 11.51 39.03
C PRO A 56 15.62 12.18 39.55
N ASP A 57 16.70 12.10 38.77
CA ASP A 57 17.99 12.68 39.11
C ASP A 57 18.11 14.17 38.91
N ASN A 58 17.04 14.84 38.42
CA ASN A 58 17.04 16.25 38.01
C ASN A 58 18.21 16.60 37.09
N ALA A 59 18.57 15.70 36.16
CA ALA A 59 19.72 15.83 35.27
C ALA A 59 19.39 16.75 34.06
N TRP A 60 19.04 18.02 34.35
CA TRP A 60 18.55 19.00 33.36
C TRP A 60 19.42 19.14 32.12
N ARG A 61 20.74 19.22 32.32
CA ARG A 61 21.68 19.40 31.20
C ARG A 61 21.64 18.21 30.25
N THR A 62 21.68 16.99 30.78
CA THR A 62 21.64 15.75 29.99
C THR A 62 20.28 15.59 29.34
N PHE A 63 19.19 15.88 30.03
CA PHE A 63 17.84 15.83 29.49
C PHE A 63 17.68 16.71 28.24
N TRP A 64 18.06 18.00 28.34
CA TRP A 64 17.97 18.91 27.19
C TRP A 64 18.91 18.53 26.05
N THR A 65 20.08 17.98 26.34
CA THR A 65 20.99 17.44 25.30
C THR A 65 20.34 16.29 24.56
N VAL A 66 19.73 15.33 25.28
CA VAL A 66 19.02 14.20 24.65
C VAL A 66 17.82 14.69 23.81
N MET A 67 17.04 15.64 24.34
CA MET A 67 15.93 16.23 23.58
C MET A 67 16.39 16.94 22.29
N ALA A 68 17.53 17.65 22.34
CA ALA A 68 18.13 18.25 21.15
C ALA A 68 18.56 17.17 20.12
N VAL A 69 19.14 16.07 20.59
CA VAL A 69 19.49 14.93 19.69
C VAL A 69 18.23 14.31 19.06
N VAL A 70 17.16 14.10 19.84
CA VAL A 70 15.88 13.61 19.33
C VAL A 70 15.30 14.57 18.30
N PHE A 71 15.35 15.88 18.55
CA PHE A 71 14.90 16.88 17.60
C PHE A 71 15.71 16.84 16.30
N CYS A 72 17.04 16.74 16.38
CA CYS A 72 17.89 16.55 15.20
C CYS A 72 17.57 15.25 14.45
N ALA A 73 17.28 14.15 15.17
CA ALA A 73 16.87 12.89 14.57
C ALA A 73 15.54 13.03 13.79
N TYR A 74 14.58 13.79 14.29
CA TYR A 74 13.34 14.05 13.56
C TYR A 74 13.53 14.96 12.34
N ILE A 75 14.46 15.93 12.39
CA ILE A 75 14.86 16.69 11.19
C ILE A 75 15.45 15.72 10.16
N LEU A 76 16.38 14.85 10.58
CA LEU A 76 16.98 13.85 9.71
C LEU A 76 15.94 12.88 9.13
N ARG A 77 14.96 12.46 9.94
CA ARG A 77 13.81 11.67 9.51
C ARG A 77 13.04 12.36 8.37
N SER A 78 12.79 13.65 8.50
CA SER A 78 12.12 14.45 7.44
C SER A 78 12.95 14.51 6.15
N VAL A 79 14.27 14.63 6.26
CA VAL A 79 15.18 14.54 5.10
C VAL A 79 15.12 13.16 4.44
N PHE A 80 15.13 12.08 5.22
CA PHE A 80 14.96 10.72 4.67
C PHE A 80 13.59 10.53 4.01
N THR A 81 12.52 11.06 4.59
CA THR A 81 11.20 11.06 3.96
C THR A 81 11.20 11.77 2.61
N TYR A 82 11.87 12.93 2.51
CA TYR A 82 12.04 13.62 1.24
C TYR A 82 12.83 12.77 0.22
N ILE A 83 13.92 12.14 0.66
CA ILE A 83 14.73 11.27 -0.20
C ILE A 83 13.91 10.09 -0.73
N ILE A 84 13.17 9.39 0.13
CA ILE A 84 12.28 8.28 -0.25
C ILE A 84 11.25 8.77 -1.27
N THR A 85 10.54 9.86 -0.95
CA THR A 85 9.49 10.38 -1.84
C THR A 85 10.05 10.77 -3.20
N TYR A 86 11.18 11.47 -3.26
CA TYR A 86 11.74 11.94 -4.53
C TYR A 86 12.47 10.82 -5.29
N TRP A 87 13.45 10.17 -4.64
CA TRP A 87 14.31 9.18 -5.30
C TRP A 87 13.64 7.82 -5.46
N GLY A 88 12.74 7.44 -4.55
CA GLY A 88 11.95 6.22 -4.68
C GLY A 88 10.98 6.32 -5.86
N HIS A 89 10.20 7.41 -6.00
CA HIS A 89 9.37 7.60 -7.19
C HIS A 89 10.21 7.77 -8.46
N THR A 90 11.38 8.41 -8.39
CA THR A 90 12.33 8.49 -9.53
C THR A 90 12.80 7.10 -9.95
N PHE A 91 13.04 6.19 -9.01
CA PHE A 91 13.35 4.79 -9.29
C PHE A 91 12.19 4.12 -10.04
N GLY A 92 10.95 4.28 -9.57
CA GLY A 92 9.76 3.78 -10.22
C GLY A 92 9.63 4.29 -11.67
N VAL A 93 9.72 5.60 -11.88
CA VAL A 93 9.63 6.23 -13.21
C VAL A 93 10.72 5.73 -14.17
N ARG A 94 11.93 5.47 -13.69
CA ARG A 94 13.00 4.89 -14.52
C ARG A 94 12.68 3.47 -14.96
N ILE A 95 12.18 2.65 -14.04
CA ILE A 95 11.70 1.29 -14.36
C ILE A 95 10.57 1.35 -15.39
N GLU A 96 9.58 2.23 -15.20
CA GLU A 96 8.48 2.44 -16.13
C GLU A 96 8.97 2.82 -17.53
N THR A 97 9.97 3.72 -17.59
CA THR A 97 10.58 4.14 -18.85
C THR A 97 11.22 2.97 -19.58
N ASP A 98 11.92 2.08 -18.85
CA ASP A 98 12.55 0.91 -19.43
C ASP A 98 11.50 -0.12 -19.90
N PHE A 99 10.47 -0.40 -19.10
CA PHE A 99 9.34 -1.24 -19.50
C PHE A 99 8.63 -0.71 -20.74
N ARG A 100 8.35 0.61 -20.77
CA ARG A 100 7.66 1.26 -21.91
C ARG A 100 8.49 1.19 -23.18
N ARG A 101 9.81 1.40 -23.09
CA ARG A 101 10.72 1.30 -24.22
C ARG A 101 10.74 -0.11 -24.80
N ASP A 102 10.96 -1.12 -23.94
CA ASP A 102 11.03 -2.52 -24.36
C ASP A 102 9.70 -2.96 -24.99
N LEU A 103 8.56 -2.56 -24.38
CA LEU A 103 7.24 -2.87 -24.90
C LEU A 103 6.97 -2.21 -26.26
N PHE A 104 7.29 -0.93 -26.39
CA PHE A 104 7.08 -0.21 -27.64
C PHE A 104 7.95 -0.78 -28.76
N GLN A 105 9.21 -1.11 -28.46
CA GLN A 105 10.11 -1.76 -29.42
C GLN A 105 9.53 -3.11 -29.85
N HIS A 106 9.08 -3.94 -28.91
CA HIS A 106 8.50 -5.24 -29.23
C HIS A 106 7.24 -5.12 -30.09
N ILE A 107 6.35 -4.17 -29.79
CA ILE A 107 5.15 -3.89 -30.60
C ILE A 107 5.54 -3.56 -32.08
N GLN A 108 6.63 -2.83 -32.31
CA GLN A 108 7.10 -2.53 -33.68
C GLN A 108 7.63 -3.76 -34.43
N GLU A 109 7.99 -4.82 -33.73
CA GLU A 109 8.51 -6.07 -34.30
C GLU A 109 7.41 -7.11 -34.56
N LEU A 110 6.16 -6.87 -34.08
CA LEU A 110 5.02 -7.78 -34.25
C LEU A 110 4.53 -7.83 -35.68
N SER A 111 3.98 -8.98 -36.09
CA SER A 111 3.45 -9.21 -37.43
C SER A 111 2.20 -8.38 -37.74
N TYR A 112 1.93 -8.08 -39.03
CA TYR A 112 0.68 -7.45 -39.44
C TYR A 112 -0.57 -8.23 -39.02
N ALA A 113 -0.52 -9.57 -39.07
CA ALA A 113 -1.62 -10.42 -38.62
C ALA A 113 -2.00 -10.22 -37.13
N TYR A 114 -1.05 -9.83 -36.30
CA TYR A 114 -1.34 -9.45 -34.92
C TYR A 114 -2.21 -8.18 -34.86
N PHE A 115 -1.86 -7.15 -35.65
CA PHE A 115 -2.57 -5.88 -35.67
C PHE A 115 -3.99 -5.97 -36.23
N ASP A 116 -4.23 -6.90 -37.17
CA ASP A 116 -5.57 -7.13 -37.70
C ASP A 116 -6.56 -7.61 -36.63
N ASN A 117 -6.06 -8.25 -35.60
CA ASN A 117 -6.85 -8.77 -34.46
C ASN A 117 -6.69 -7.96 -33.16
N ALA A 118 -5.68 -7.08 -33.07
CA ALA A 118 -5.39 -6.32 -31.86
C ALA A 118 -6.30 -5.09 -31.73
N ARG A 119 -6.79 -4.87 -30.52
CA ARG A 119 -7.51 -3.63 -30.19
C ARG A 119 -6.51 -2.56 -29.78
N VAL A 120 -6.38 -1.51 -30.58
CA VAL A 120 -5.46 -0.37 -30.32
C VAL A 120 -5.65 0.19 -28.91
N GLY A 121 -6.91 0.32 -28.44
CA GLY A 121 -7.19 0.78 -27.07
C GLY A 121 -6.61 -0.11 -25.96
N GLN A 122 -6.52 -1.43 -26.21
CA GLN A 122 -5.89 -2.36 -25.25
C GLN A 122 -4.36 -2.15 -25.21
N LEU A 123 -3.72 -1.99 -26.37
CA LEU A 123 -2.28 -1.70 -26.44
C LEU A 123 -1.94 -0.36 -25.78
N MET A 124 -2.78 0.65 -25.99
CA MET A 124 -2.62 1.95 -25.31
C MET A 124 -2.73 1.81 -23.79
N SER A 125 -3.69 1.03 -23.29
CA SER A 125 -3.81 0.76 -21.85
C SER A 125 -2.57 0.06 -21.29
N GLN A 126 -2.01 -0.90 -22.03
CA GLN A 126 -0.77 -1.60 -21.63
C GLN A 126 0.46 -0.67 -21.60
N LEU A 127 0.55 0.29 -22.53
CA LEU A 127 1.64 1.28 -22.56
C LEU A 127 1.51 2.39 -21.50
N THR A 128 0.36 2.52 -20.85
CA THR A 128 0.06 3.61 -19.91
C THR A 128 -0.33 3.08 -18.53
N SER A 129 -1.60 2.82 -18.29
CA SER A 129 -2.13 2.49 -16.95
C SER A 129 -1.59 1.18 -16.38
N GLU A 130 -1.34 0.16 -17.23
CA GLU A 130 -0.79 -1.11 -16.75
C GLU A 130 0.68 -1.00 -16.34
N LEU A 131 1.48 -0.20 -17.06
CA LEU A 131 2.86 0.08 -16.65
C LEU A 131 2.92 0.88 -15.36
N PHE A 132 1.99 1.81 -15.16
CA PHE A 132 1.85 2.52 -13.89
C PHE A 132 1.59 1.55 -12.72
N ASP A 133 0.67 0.58 -12.87
CA ASP A 133 0.42 -0.44 -11.84
C ASP A 133 1.67 -1.27 -11.52
N ILE A 134 2.45 -1.65 -12.55
CA ILE A 134 3.73 -2.37 -12.36
C ILE A 134 4.73 -1.51 -11.61
N THR A 135 4.80 -0.22 -11.91
CA THR A 135 5.73 0.74 -11.31
C THR A 135 5.43 0.99 -9.84
N GLU A 136 4.15 1.22 -9.53
CA GLU A 136 3.68 1.37 -8.15
C GLU A 136 3.99 0.10 -7.33
N PHE A 137 3.76 -1.08 -7.91
CA PHE A 137 4.13 -2.35 -7.30
C PHE A 137 5.65 -2.45 -7.08
N ALA A 138 6.48 -2.04 -8.05
CA ALA A 138 7.94 -2.14 -7.98
C ALA A 138 8.55 -1.28 -6.87
N HIS A 139 7.97 -0.10 -6.61
CA HIS A 139 8.47 0.85 -5.62
C HIS A 139 7.82 0.63 -4.25
N HIS A 140 6.51 0.77 -4.17
CA HIS A 140 5.83 0.80 -2.87
C HIS A 140 5.73 -0.56 -2.19
N ALA A 141 5.56 -1.67 -2.92
CA ALA A 141 5.35 -2.95 -2.24
C ALA A 141 6.58 -3.43 -1.45
N PRO A 142 7.81 -3.44 -2.01
CA PRO A 142 9.00 -3.79 -1.23
C PRO A 142 9.26 -2.84 -0.07
N GLU A 143 9.09 -1.52 -0.29
CA GLU A 143 9.28 -0.49 0.73
C GLU A 143 8.32 -0.67 1.90
N ASP A 144 7.00 -0.72 1.62
CA ASP A 144 5.98 -0.81 2.66
C ASP A 144 6.04 -2.10 3.45
N ILE A 145 6.31 -3.25 2.80
CA ILE A 145 6.50 -4.52 3.48
C ILE A 145 7.74 -4.45 4.37
N PHE A 146 8.85 -3.92 3.87
CA PHE A 146 10.10 -3.83 4.61
C PHE A 146 9.96 -2.94 5.85
N ILE A 147 9.50 -1.69 5.68
CA ILE A 147 9.31 -0.75 6.79
C ILE A 147 8.34 -1.32 7.82
N SER A 148 7.19 -1.83 7.37
CA SER A 148 6.16 -2.35 8.27
C SER A 148 6.67 -3.55 9.06
N THR A 149 7.38 -4.47 8.41
CA THR A 149 7.94 -5.65 9.05
C THR A 149 9.01 -5.27 10.09
N VAL A 150 9.95 -4.40 9.72
CA VAL A 150 11.00 -3.93 10.64
C VAL A 150 10.39 -3.20 11.85
N THR A 151 9.41 -2.32 11.61
CA THR A 151 8.78 -1.55 12.68
C THR A 151 7.99 -2.45 13.62
N ILE A 152 7.15 -3.36 13.10
CA ILE A 152 6.31 -4.24 13.92
C ILE A 152 7.19 -5.22 14.72
N ILE A 153 8.11 -5.92 14.05
CA ILE A 153 8.98 -6.89 14.71
C ILE A 153 9.92 -6.20 15.71
N GLY A 154 10.53 -5.08 15.31
CA GLY A 154 11.43 -4.32 16.17
C GLY A 154 10.74 -3.81 17.43
N ALA A 155 9.53 -3.24 17.29
CA ALA A 155 8.73 -2.81 18.43
C ALA A 155 8.35 -3.98 19.34
N LEU A 156 7.89 -5.11 18.78
CA LEU A 156 7.57 -6.30 19.58
C LEU A 156 8.78 -6.82 20.33
N ILE A 157 9.95 -6.93 19.71
CA ILE A 157 11.19 -7.36 20.37
C ILE A 157 11.47 -6.48 21.58
N ILE A 158 11.43 -5.15 21.42
CA ILE A 158 11.68 -4.22 22.53
C ILE A 158 10.62 -4.37 23.61
N MET A 159 9.34 -4.47 23.26
CA MET A 159 8.25 -4.66 24.20
C MET A 159 8.39 -5.96 25.01
N PHE A 160 8.84 -7.06 24.38
CA PHE A 160 9.12 -8.32 25.09
C PHE A 160 10.25 -8.20 26.10
N THR A 161 11.24 -7.34 25.89
CA THR A 161 12.32 -7.08 26.88
C THR A 161 11.84 -6.26 28.08
N ILE A 162 10.74 -5.49 27.94
CA ILE A 162 10.19 -4.65 29.01
C ILE A 162 9.23 -5.47 29.89
N GLN A 163 8.17 -6.03 29.28
CA GLN A 163 7.18 -6.86 29.98
C GLN A 163 6.56 -7.87 29.01
N TRP A 164 7.01 -9.12 29.12
CA TRP A 164 6.64 -10.17 28.19
C TRP A 164 5.14 -10.51 28.16
N LYS A 165 4.44 -10.40 29.32
CA LYS A 165 2.99 -10.71 29.41
C LYS A 165 2.17 -9.74 28.58
N LEU A 166 2.42 -8.44 28.72
CA LEU A 166 1.73 -7.42 27.97
C LEU A 166 2.10 -7.47 26.48
N ALA A 167 3.40 -7.70 26.17
CA ALA A 167 3.88 -7.88 24.80
C ALA A 167 3.23 -9.09 24.12
N LEU A 168 3.01 -10.20 24.82
CA LEU A 168 2.34 -11.38 24.30
C LEU A 168 0.89 -11.10 23.91
N VAL A 169 0.14 -10.37 24.75
CA VAL A 169 -1.24 -9.98 24.45
C VAL A 169 -1.29 -9.17 23.13
N ILE A 170 -0.38 -8.20 22.99
CA ILE A 170 -0.29 -7.38 21.76
C ILE A 170 0.12 -8.24 20.57
N ALA A 171 1.12 -9.11 20.73
CA ALA A 171 1.60 -10.01 19.67
C ALA A 171 0.52 -10.97 19.15
N ILE A 172 -0.42 -11.40 20.00
CA ILE A 172 -1.57 -12.22 19.61
C ILE A 172 -2.66 -11.35 18.93
N THR A 173 -2.86 -10.15 19.44
CA THR A 173 -3.91 -9.25 18.95
C THR A 173 -3.64 -8.80 17.50
N ILE A 174 -2.38 -8.50 17.15
CA ILE A 174 -2.00 -8.01 15.82
C ILE A 174 -2.36 -9.01 14.68
N PRO A 175 -1.98 -10.30 14.73
CA PRO A 175 -2.34 -11.26 13.67
C PRO A 175 -3.85 -11.46 13.54
N ILE A 176 -4.59 -11.53 14.65
CA ILE A 176 -6.06 -11.66 14.63
C ILE A 176 -6.67 -10.48 13.87
N PHE A 177 -6.19 -9.29 14.17
CA PHE A 177 -6.65 -8.09 13.50
C PHE A 177 -6.29 -8.08 12.01
N LEU A 178 -5.06 -8.41 11.64
CA LEU A 178 -4.64 -8.48 10.24
C LEU A 178 -5.54 -9.42 9.43
N LEU A 179 -5.97 -10.54 9.99
CA LEU A 179 -6.91 -11.46 9.35
C LEU A 179 -8.30 -10.82 9.14
N ILE A 180 -8.82 -10.09 10.13
CA ILE A 180 -10.10 -9.40 10.02
C ILE A 180 -10.03 -8.29 8.96
N VAL A 181 -8.99 -7.48 8.98
CA VAL A 181 -8.75 -6.40 8.01
C VAL A 181 -8.61 -6.96 6.60
N TRP A 182 -7.87 -8.04 6.44
CA TRP A 182 -7.70 -8.72 5.15
C TRP A 182 -9.06 -9.16 4.56
N LYS A 183 -9.92 -9.76 5.39
CA LYS A 183 -11.28 -10.16 4.97
C LYS A 183 -12.14 -8.95 4.56
N CYS A 184 -12.11 -7.86 5.33
CA CYS A 184 -12.81 -6.63 4.99
C CYS A 184 -12.27 -5.99 3.71
N ARG A 185 -10.95 -6.00 3.53
CA ARG A 185 -10.29 -5.49 2.33
C ARG A 185 -10.68 -6.28 1.08
N PHE A 186 -10.69 -7.60 1.17
CA PHE A 186 -11.13 -8.47 0.08
C PHE A 186 -12.58 -8.20 -0.34
N SER A 187 -13.49 -8.02 0.63
CA SER A 187 -14.88 -7.62 0.36
C SER A 187 -14.97 -6.28 -0.37
N MET A 188 -14.16 -5.30 0.05
CA MET A 188 -14.12 -3.98 -0.60
C MET A 188 -13.55 -4.05 -2.03
N GLN A 189 -12.52 -4.87 -2.27
CA GLN A 189 -11.97 -5.08 -3.61
C GLN A 189 -13.00 -5.71 -4.57
N ASN A 190 -13.77 -6.70 -4.11
CA ASN A 190 -14.81 -7.31 -4.91
C ASN A 190 -15.91 -6.29 -5.27
N ALA A 191 -16.34 -5.47 -4.32
CA ALA A 191 -17.29 -4.39 -4.58
C ALA A 191 -16.70 -3.35 -5.57
N SER A 192 -15.43 -2.99 -5.46
CA SER A 192 -14.74 -2.11 -6.41
C SER A 192 -14.71 -2.67 -7.83
N ARG A 193 -14.50 -3.99 -7.99
CA ARG A 193 -14.55 -4.66 -9.30
C ARG A 193 -15.94 -4.57 -9.91
N ASN A 194 -17.01 -4.73 -9.11
CA ASN A 194 -18.37 -4.57 -9.59
C ASN A 194 -18.67 -3.14 -10.06
N VAL A 195 -18.20 -2.12 -9.32
CA VAL A 195 -18.29 -0.71 -9.76
C VAL A 195 -17.63 -0.50 -11.12
N LYS A 196 -16.43 -1.07 -11.33
CA LYS A 196 -15.72 -0.97 -12.62
C LYS A 196 -16.50 -1.66 -13.75
N LYS A 197 -17.14 -2.80 -13.46
CA LYS A 197 -17.97 -3.53 -14.41
C LYS A 197 -19.21 -2.72 -14.82
N GLU A 198 -19.95 -2.16 -13.85
CA GLU A 198 -21.13 -1.34 -14.13
C GLU A 198 -20.77 -0.04 -14.84
N MET A 199 -19.61 0.57 -14.54
CA MET A 199 -19.12 1.72 -15.27
C MET A 199 -18.80 1.39 -16.73
N ALA A 200 -18.22 0.20 -16.99
CA ALA A 200 -17.98 -0.25 -18.36
C ALA A 200 -19.31 -0.46 -19.13
N ALA A 201 -20.37 -0.95 -18.48
CA ALA A 201 -21.70 -1.06 -19.08
C ALA A 201 -22.27 0.32 -19.45
N ILE A 202 -22.19 1.30 -18.53
CA ILE A 202 -22.60 2.70 -18.81
C ILE A 202 -21.84 3.25 -20.04
N ASN A 203 -20.51 3.06 -20.09
CA ASN A 203 -19.72 3.55 -21.21
C ASN A 203 -20.17 2.93 -22.55
N THR A 204 -20.47 1.63 -22.55
CA THR A 204 -20.99 0.93 -23.74
C THR A 204 -22.36 1.45 -24.16
N ASP A 205 -23.27 1.65 -23.22
CA ASP A 205 -24.60 2.18 -23.50
C ASP A 205 -24.54 3.64 -23.98
N PHE A 206 -23.65 4.45 -23.41
CA PHE A 206 -23.42 5.83 -23.80
C PHE A 206 -22.81 5.92 -25.21
N GLU A 207 -21.83 5.09 -25.54
CA GLU A 207 -21.22 5.00 -26.88
C GLU A 207 -22.26 4.57 -27.91
N SER A 208 -23.07 3.56 -27.60
CA SER A 208 -24.16 3.08 -28.45
C SER A 208 -25.21 4.16 -28.68
N GLY A 209 -25.65 4.84 -27.61
CA GLY A 209 -26.63 5.93 -27.70
C GLY A 209 -26.15 7.12 -28.52
N LEU A 210 -24.87 7.53 -28.34
CA LEU A 210 -24.28 8.61 -29.14
C LEU A 210 -24.13 8.22 -30.64
N SER A 211 -23.69 7.01 -30.89
CA SER A 211 -23.53 6.51 -32.27
C SER A 211 -24.87 6.37 -32.99
N GLY A 212 -25.91 5.98 -32.25
CA GLY A 212 -27.28 5.82 -32.71
C GLY A 212 -28.14 7.09 -32.68
N LEU A 213 -27.62 8.24 -32.21
CA LEU A 213 -28.40 9.44 -31.91
C LEU A 213 -29.23 9.95 -33.09
N ARG A 214 -28.68 9.91 -34.32
CA ARG A 214 -29.41 10.31 -35.53
C ARG A 214 -30.60 9.40 -35.78
N THR A 215 -30.43 8.10 -35.57
CA THR A 215 -31.48 7.10 -35.77
C THR A 215 -32.55 7.25 -34.68
N ALA A 216 -32.16 7.40 -33.40
CA ALA A 216 -33.08 7.63 -32.31
C ALA A 216 -33.97 8.86 -32.58
N LYS A 217 -33.37 9.98 -33.01
CA LYS A 217 -34.10 11.20 -33.38
C LYS A 217 -35.00 11.03 -34.57
N ALA A 218 -34.55 10.28 -35.62
CA ALA A 218 -35.37 10.05 -36.83
C ALA A 218 -36.64 9.23 -36.52
N PHE A 219 -36.61 8.39 -35.48
CA PHE A 219 -37.72 7.55 -35.06
C PHE A 219 -38.42 8.03 -33.78
N ALA A 220 -38.07 9.22 -33.25
CA ALA A 220 -38.60 9.79 -31.99
C ALA A 220 -38.49 8.78 -30.80
N ASN A 221 -37.32 8.17 -30.63
CA ASN A 221 -37.10 7.07 -29.70
C ASN A 221 -36.15 7.50 -28.53
N GLU A 222 -36.06 8.83 -28.26
CA GLU A 222 -35.18 9.40 -27.24
C GLU A 222 -35.52 8.91 -25.85
N ASP A 223 -36.80 8.79 -25.52
CA ASP A 223 -37.27 8.31 -24.20
C ASP A 223 -36.80 6.87 -23.94
N LYS A 224 -36.82 6.01 -24.95
CA LYS A 224 -36.36 4.63 -24.81
C LYS A 224 -34.84 4.52 -24.62
N GLU A 225 -34.07 5.38 -25.26
CA GLU A 225 -32.60 5.45 -25.01
C GLU A 225 -32.32 6.02 -23.62
N LEU A 226 -33.11 6.98 -23.13
CA LEU A 226 -33.02 7.50 -21.78
C LEU A 226 -33.35 6.42 -20.72
N ASP A 227 -34.43 5.66 -20.91
CA ASP A 227 -34.80 4.56 -20.00
C ASP A 227 -33.71 3.49 -19.90
N LYS A 228 -33.07 3.18 -21.04
CA LYS A 228 -31.93 2.25 -21.08
C LYS A 228 -30.74 2.78 -20.28
N PHE A 229 -30.37 4.05 -20.51
CA PHE A 229 -29.29 4.70 -19.78
C PHE A 229 -29.59 4.78 -18.27
N ASP A 230 -30.80 5.16 -17.90
CA ASP A 230 -31.22 5.25 -16.48
C ASP A 230 -31.13 3.90 -15.78
N SER A 231 -31.49 2.81 -16.45
CA SER A 231 -31.36 1.46 -15.90
C SER A 231 -29.88 1.12 -15.57
N ALA A 232 -28.96 1.40 -16.50
CA ALA A 232 -27.53 1.19 -16.31
C ALA A 232 -26.97 2.12 -15.20
N ASN A 233 -27.41 3.38 -15.17
CA ASN A 233 -27.01 4.36 -14.17
C ASN A 233 -27.49 4.00 -12.76
N LEU A 234 -28.70 3.45 -12.62
CA LEU A 234 -29.21 2.92 -11.36
C LEU A 234 -28.36 1.72 -10.87
N SER A 235 -28.04 0.78 -11.76
CA SER A 235 -27.16 -0.36 -11.44
C SER A 235 -25.78 0.09 -10.95
N TYR A 236 -25.19 1.09 -11.62
CA TYR A 236 -23.94 1.70 -11.17
C TYR A 236 -24.07 2.37 -9.80
N ARG A 237 -25.14 3.14 -9.56
CA ARG A 237 -25.43 3.78 -8.27
C ARG A 237 -25.47 2.75 -7.15
N ASP A 238 -26.17 1.66 -7.35
CA ASP A 238 -26.36 0.61 -6.33
C ASP A 238 -25.02 -0.13 -6.08
N SER A 239 -24.28 -0.45 -7.12
CA SER A 239 -22.94 -1.00 -7.05
C SER A 239 -21.96 -0.07 -6.29
N LYS A 240 -22.07 1.25 -6.53
CA LYS A 240 -21.29 2.26 -5.82
C LYS A 240 -21.65 2.35 -4.34
N ALA A 241 -22.94 2.24 -4.01
CA ALA A 241 -23.42 2.20 -2.63
C ALA A 241 -22.89 0.97 -1.88
N ASP A 242 -22.86 -0.20 -2.53
CA ASP A 242 -22.26 -1.42 -1.97
C ASP A 242 -20.76 -1.30 -1.73
N PHE A 243 -20.04 -0.64 -2.66
CA PHE A 243 -18.62 -0.33 -2.44
C PHE A 243 -18.41 0.57 -1.23
N TYR A 244 -19.20 1.66 -1.09
CA TYR A 244 -19.08 2.54 0.07
C TYR A 244 -19.49 1.86 1.38
N ARG A 245 -20.45 0.93 1.35
CA ARG A 245 -20.80 0.08 2.51
C ARG A 245 -19.61 -0.81 2.91
N ALA A 246 -18.93 -1.43 1.95
CA ALA A 246 -17.75 -2.24 2.20
C ALA A 246 -16.57 -1.40 2.71
N MET A 247 -16.35 -0.22 2.14
CA MET A 247 -15.34 0.74 2.56
C MET A 247 -15.62 1.26 3.98
N GLY A 248 -16.85 1.57 4.29
CA GLY A 248 -17.27 1.98 5.65
C GLY A 248 -17.00 0.90 6.69
N ARG A 249 -17.30 -0.38 6.37
CA ARG A 249 -16.95 -1.51 7.25
C ARG A 249 -15.45 -1.65 7.46
N PHE A 250 -14.65 -1.53 6.39
CA PHE A 250 -13.19 -1.57 6.48
C PHE A 250 -12.64 -0.46 7.38
N ASN A 251 -13.07 0.79 7.16
CA ASN A 251 -12.63 1.93 7.96
C ASN A 251 -13.06 1.82 9.43
N ALA A 252 -14.30 1.40 9.68
CA ALA A 252 -14.81 1.20 11.04
C ALA A 252 -14.03 0.10 11.79
N VAL A 253 -13.68 -1.01 11.13
CA VAL A 253 -12.85 -2.07 11.72
C VAL A 253 -11.45 -1.57 12.00
N MET A 254 -10.85 -0.79 11.10
CA MET A 254 -9.53 -0.18 11.31
C MET A 254 -9.52 0.75 12.52
N GLU A 255 -10.50 1.64 12.60
CA GLU A 255 -10.63 2.60 13.71
C GLU A 255 -10.87 1.88 15.05
N PHE A 256 -11.83 0.95 15.05
CA PHE A 256 -12.11 0.14 16.25
C PHE A 256 -10.87 -0.57 16.79
N PHE A 257 -10.08 -1.14 15.89
CA PHE A 257 -8.87 -1.84 16.30
C PHE A 257 -7.83 -0.90 16.92
N MET A 258 -7.62 0.27 16.33
CA MET A 258 -6.68 1.25 16.88
C MET A 258 -7.08 1.69 18.28
N CYS A 259 -8.37 1.90 18.49
CA CYS A 259 -8.92 2.25 19.80
C CYS A 259 -8.81 1.08 20.78
N ILE A 260 -9.20 -0.13 20.38
CA ILE A 260 -9.21 -1.29 21.28
C ILE A 260 -7.79 -1.73 21.66
N LEU A 261 -6.81 -1.60 20.74
CA LEU A 261 -5.42 -1.92 21.05
C LEU A 261 -4.87 -1.03 22.17
N SER A 262 -5.17 0.27 22.11
CA SER A 262 -4.82 1.22 23.18
C SER A 262 -5.54 0.90 24.48
N ALA A 263 -6.83 0.55 24.41
CA ALA A 263 -7.62 0.16 25.58
C ALA A 263 -7.10 -1.14 26.22
N ILE A 264 -6.69 -2.13 25.43
CA ILE A 264 -6.07 -3.38 25.91
C ILE A 264 -4.77 -3.08 26.66
N VAL A 265 -3.93 -2.20 26.12
CA VAL A 265 -2.68 -1.81 26.78
C VAL A 265 -2.95 -1.19 28.15
N ILE A 266 -3.93 -0.28 28.23
CA ILE A 266 -4.29 0.37 29.51
C ILE A 266 -4.91 -0.64 30.47
N ALA A 267 -5.84 -1.49 30.01
CA ALA A 267 -6.52 -2.46 30.88
C ALA A 267 -5.56 -3.54 31.43
N VAL A 268 -4.81 -4.20 30.53
CA VAL A 268 -3.85 -5.25 30.94
C VAL A 268 -2.66 -4.64 31.68
N GLY A 269 -2.11 -3.53 31.16
CA GLY A 269 -1.00 -2.83 31.81
C GLY A 269 -1.40 -2.27 33.20
N GLY A 270 -2.61 -1.71 33.32
CA GLY A 270 -3.14 -1.27 34.60
C GLY A 270 -3.29 -2.42 35.62
N ALA A 271 -3.81 -3.59 35.17
CA ALA A 271 -3.88 -4.78 36.03
C ALA A 271 -2.48 -5.26 36.47
N LEU A 272 -1.48 -5.18 35.56
CA LEU A 272 -0.09 -5.52 35.91
C LEU A 272 0.52 -4.49 36.89
N ILE A 273 0.17 -3.21 36.77
CA ILE A 273 0.60 -2.19 37.78
C ILE A 273 -0.03 -2.46 39.12
N MET A 274 -1.32 -2.72 39.18
CA MET A 274 -2.02 -3.05 40.46
C MET A 274 -1.48 -4.31 41.10
N SER A 275 -0.83 -5.21 40.36
CA SER A 275 -0.16 -6.42 40.88
C SER A 275 1.36 -6.26 41.09
N ASP A 276 1.87 -5.03 41.07
CA ASP A 276 3.30 -4.69 41.21
C ASP A 276 4.23 -5.36 40.17
N GLN A 277 3.71 -5.73 39.00
CA GLN A 277 4.46 -6.38 37.93
C GLN A 277 4.89 -5.44 36.80
N LEU A 278 4.40 -4.21 36.77
CA LEU A 278 4.70 -3.20 35.75
C LEU A 278 4.77 -1.82 36.39
N ASN A 279 5.68 -0.97 35.91
CA ASN A 279 5.74 0.44 36.29
C ASN A 279 4.89 1.31 35.33
N ILE A 280 4.39 2.45 35.83
CA ILE A 280 3.63 3.41 35.01
C ILE A 280 4.44 3.93 33.85
N ILE A 281 5.75 4.10 33.97
CA ILE A 281 6.67 4.51 32.90
C ILE A 281 6.69 3.47 31.79
N ASP A 282 6.67 2.19 32.12
CA ASP A 282 6.60 1.10 31.15
C ASP A 282 5.26 1.09 30.42
N LEU A 283 4.16 1.35 31.12
CA LEU A 283 2.84 1.50 30.48
C LEU A 283 2.82 2.64 29.44
N ILE A 284 3.39 3.79 29.80
CA ILE A 284 3.53 4.93 28.86
C ILE A 284 4.37 4.49 27.64
N THR A 285 5.47 3.78 27.88
CA THR A 285 6.34 3.27 26.81
C THR A 285 5.59 2.31 25.86
N PHE A 286 4.79 1.39 26.43
CA PHE A 286 3.93 0.50 25.65
C PHE A 286 2.91 1.30 24.81
N SER A 287 2.28 2.32 25.37
CA SER A 287 1.34 3.18 24.66
C SER A 287 2.00 3.92 23.49
N LEU A 288 3.24 4.38 23.66
CA LEU A 288 4.03 4.97 22.58
C LEU A 288 4.34 3.95 21.46
N TYR A 289 4.75 2.71 21.81
CA TYR A 289 4.98 1.67 20.81
C TYR A 289 3.71 1.25 20.08
N VAL A 290 2.57 1.16 20.77
CA VAL A 290 1.29 0.86 20.13
C VAL A 290 0.94 1.90 19.09
N SER A 291 1.18 3.18 19.35
CA SER A 291 0.94 4.23 18.36
C SER A 291 1.80 4.10 17.11
N THR A 292 2.99 3.49 17.21
CA THR A 292 3.86 3.25 16.04
C THR A 292 3.35 2.14 15.11
N PHE A 293 2.42 1.27 15.56
CA PHE A 293 1.84 0.21 14.71
C PHE A 293 0.78 0.71 13.74
N VAL A 294 0.18 1.89 13.98
CA VAL A 294 -0.94 2.42 13.19
C VAL A 294 -0.60 2.49 11.70
N ASN A 295 0.48 3.15 11.35
CA ASN A 295 0.89 3.34 9.98
C ASN A 295 1.35 2.03 9.29
N PRO A 296 2.23 1.20 9.88
CA PRO A 296 2.59 -0.10 9.33
C PRO A 296 1.40 -1.00 9.01
N VAL A 297 0.44 -1.11 9.91
CA VAL A 297 -0.75 -1.94 9.69
C VAL A 297 -1.61 -1.40 8.55
N ARG A 298 -1.80 -0.09 8.47
CA ARG A 298 -2.53 0.55 7.37
C ARG A 298 -1.82 0.33 6.04
N LYS A 299 -0.51 0.52 5.98
CA LYS A 299 0.33 0.28 4.79
C LYS A 299 0.22 -1.16 4.31
N LEU A 300 0.42 -2.15 5.18
CA LEU A 300 0.26 -3.57 4.82
C LEU A 300 -1.11 -3.88 4.22
N SER A 301 -2.18 -3.25 4.73
CA SER A 301 -3.54 -3.43 4.21
C SER A 301 -3.72 -2.90 2.79
N THR A 302 -3.07 -1.79 2.42
CA THR A 302 -3.12 -1.21 1.07
C THR A 302 -2.18 -1.92 0.10
N THR A 303 -1.03 -2.36 0.57
CA THR A 303 -0.02 -3.06 -0.23
C THR A 303 -0.54 -4.36 -0.86
N VAL A 304 -1.50 -5.06 -0.23
CA VAL A 304 -2.14 -6.25 -0.80
C VAL A 304 -2.82 -5.96 -2.16
N GLU A 305 -3.53 -4.83 -2.27
CA GLU A 305 -4.15 -4.43 -3.54
C GLU A 305 -3.10 -4.06 -4.59
N LEU A 306 -2.08 -3.34 -4.16
CA LEU A 306 -0.97 -2.94 -5.00
C LEU A 306 -0.25 -4.15 -5.62
N ILE A 307 0.02 -5.18 -4.81
CA ILE A 307 0.60 -6.45 -5.28
C ILE A 307 -0.35 -7.14 -6.28
N ALA A 308 -1.64 -7.21 -5.98
CA ALA A 308 -2.62 -7.87 -6.84
C ALA A 308 -2.75 -7.18 -8.21
N ASN A 309 -2.81 -5.84 -8.24
CA ASN A 309 -2.89 -5.08 -9.49
C ASN A 309 -1.58 -5.16 -10.26
N GLY A 310 -0.44 -4.90 -9.60
CA GLY A 310 0.87 -4.92 -10.23
C GLY A 310 1.25 -6.29 -10.80
N THR A 311 0.97 -7.39 -10.09
CA THR A 311 1.23 -8.74 -10.60
C THR A 311 0.32 -9.10 -11.77
N ALA A 312 -0.96 -8.69 -11.76
CA ALA A 312 -1.87 -8.90 -12.89
C ALA A 312 -1.42 -8.11 -14.13
N SER A 313 -1.00 -6.85 -13.97
CA SER A 313 -0.47 -6.02 -15.06
C SER A 313 0.87 -6.55 -15.57
N LEU A 314 1.76 -7.03 -14.68
CA LEU A 314 3.00 -7.69 -15.05
C LEU A 314 2.75 -8.97 -15.88
N HIS A 315 1.78 -9.77 -15.48
CA HIS A 315 1.40 -10.98 -16.22
C HIS A 315 0.99 -10.63 -17.67
N ARG A 316 0.12 -9.63 -17.86
CA ARG A 316 -0.29 -9.19 -19.21
C ARG A 316 0.87 -8.61 -20.02
N TYR A 317 1.75 -7.84 -19.36
CA TYR A 317 2.97 -7.33 -19.99
C TYR A 317 3.85 -8.48 -20.50
N VAL A 318 4.12 -9.48 -19.67
CA VAL A 318 4.95 -10.62 -20.06
C VAL A 318 4.29 -11.48 -21.14
N GLN A 319 2.96 -11.64 -21.11
CA GLN A 319 2.22 -12.32 -22.18
C GLN A 319 2.42 -11.61 -23.51
N LEU A 320 2.27 -10.29 -23.55
CA LEU A 320 2.49 -9.52 -24.80
C LEU A 320 3.94 -9.62 -25.27
N MET A 321 4.92 -9.50 -24.38
CA MET A 321 6.35 -9.63 -24.72
C MET A 321 6.76 -11.04 -25.21
N ARG A 322 5.91 -12.06 -25.00
CA ARG A 322 6.10 -13.43 -25.49
C ARG A 322 5.38 -13.71 -26.82
N THR A 323 4.53 -12.81 -27.26
CA THR A 323 3.82 -12.91 -28.57
C THR A 323 4.81 -12.72 -29.71
N GLU A 324 4.66 -13.49 -30.81
CA GLU A 324 5.50 -13.42 -32.02
C GLU A 324 4.80 -12.68 -33.17
#